data_f8976d2c45c3145b910bb93f2162e780
#
_entry.id   f8976d2c45c3145b910bb93f2162e780
#
_cell.length_a   1.000
_cell.length_b   1.000
_cell.length_c   1.000
_cell.angle_alpha   90.00
_cell.angle_beta   90.00
_cell.angle_gamma   90.00
#
_symmetry.space_group_name_H-M   'P 1'
#
loop_
_entity.id
_entity.type
_entity.pdbx_description
1 polymer ?
#
loop_
_entity_poly.entity_id
_entity_poly.type
_entity_poly.pdbx_seq_one_letter_code
_entity_poly.pdbx_strand_id
1 'polypeptide(L)'
;MTDFVFYGFLYSGFLICLILSIFLVKKLFSQRLTIRFHYYIWLALPVSAIALFFPDSGTYGQAHIAQTASSAGSASGSPLWGSAAGTLQDFAVNSRSGFGETLCIVLSAIWLAGILIMLTRLGIALRHTAGLCRRAASLKAEQQTFAVCESAADLLNLRQPYPVAISAEIQSPATVRVLRPQVLLPVSCVHGQEKDLRYILLHEFTHCKYRDPLFNLLMQLFLCLNWMNPAVWYVMRQMEADREACCDHLVLEALCGRERIEYGHVLLSWAGRDKAVAAVGMGSGRTMLHRRILRIASYKPDSSLRQKGSALLLLAAMLLTLVLAPSVHGLSGSRFQPSEDLNISYENLESYFDGQEGSFVLYSQNQDHYTIYNKSASTARVSPNSTYKIYSALAALETGVIESANSSRQWDGTKYAFPQWNRRQTLRSAMQNSVNWYFQGLDQQMGQDALQDFYHKIGYGNENLNGGISSYWMESSLKISPLEQTMLLTDFYENQWHLKESSVSAVKDALLISQNKGVRLSGKTGTGMKDGREMSGWFIGYVESSQGLFVFALNLQGESGASGSRAAQIALRILEDRQIL
;
A
#
# COMPACT_ATOMS: atom_id res chain seq x y z
N MET A 1 7.98 8.66 0.91
CA MET A 1 8.78 7.69 1.72
C MET A 1 8.18 7.45 3.11
N THR A 2 7.68 8.45 3.80
CA THR A 2 6.90 8.30 5.06
C THR A 2 5.72 7.35 4.87
N ASP A 3 4.97 7.50 3.78
CA ASP A 3 3.84 6.66 3.46
C ASP A 3 4.25 5.20 3.25
N PHE A 4 5.36 4.94 2.56
CA PHE A 4 5.88 3.59 2.33
C PHE A 4 6.18 2.84 3.63
N VAL A 5 6.84 3.51 4.60
CA VAL A 5 7.13 2.94 5.92
C VAL A 5 5.85 2.73 6.70
N PHE A 6 4.93 3.69 6.69
CA PHE A 6 3.63 3.58 7.34
C PHE A 6 2.82 2.40 6.78
N TYR A 7 2.74 2.26 5.45
CA TYR A 7 2.09 1.10 4.81
C TYR A 7 2.78 -0.22 5.16
N GLY A 8 4.11 -0.23 5.25
CA GLY A 8 4.86 -1.40 5.69
C GLY A 8 4.47 -1.85 7.10
N PHE A 9 4.27 -0.92 8.03
CA PHE A 9 3.78 -1.22 9.38
C PHE A 9 2.32 -1.70 9.38
N LEU A 10 1.43 -1.05 8.64
CA LEU A 10 0.03 -1.47 8.52
C LEU A 10 -0.08 -2.88 7.93
N TYR A 11 0.66 -3.16 6.86
CA TYR A 11 0.71 -4.49 6.26
C TYR A 11 1.28 -5.53 7.23
N SER A 12 2.32 -5.20 7.98
CA SER A 12 2.87 -6.08 9.02
C SER A 12 1.84 -6.37 10.13
N GLY A 13 1.07 -5.37 10.55
CA GLY A 13 -0.05 -5.54 11.47
C GLY A 13 -1.16 -6.42 10.90
N PHE A 14 -1.56 -6.20 9.65
CA PHE A 14 -2.51 -7.05 8.93
C PHE A 14 -2.04 -8.51 8.87
N LEU A 15 -0.76 -8.75 8.54
CA LEU A 15 -0.19 -10.10 8.53
C LEU A 15 -0.27 -10.78 9.90
N ILE A 16 0.00 -10.06 10.98
CA ILE A 16 -0.12 -10.62 12.33
C ILE A 16 -1.58 -11.02 12.61
N CYS A 17 -2.55 -10.17 12.28
CA CYS A 17 -3.98 -10.48 12.42
C CYS A 17 -4.38 -11.68 11.57
N LEU A 18 -3.94 -11.76 10.32
CA LEU A 18 -4.19 -12.89 9.42
C LEU A 18 -3.59 -14.19 9.97
N ILE A 19 -2.35 -14.17 10.45
CA ILE A 19 -1.68 -15.30 11.06
C ILE A 19 -2.44 -15.78 12.30
N LEU A 20 -2.85 -14.88 13.19
CA LEU A 20 -3.65 -15.20 14.38
C LEU A 20 -5.01 -15.81 14.00
N SER A 21 -5.66 -15.26 12.97
CA SER A 21 -6.93 -15.80 12.44
C SER A 21 -6.76 -17.22 11.90
N ILE A 22 -5.67 -17.48 11.15
CA ILE A 22 -5.35 -18.84 10.67
C ILE A 22 -5.15 -19.80 11.85
N PHE A 23 -4.40 -19.41 12.89
CA PHE A 23 -4.22 -20.24 14.08
C PHE A 23 -5.53 -20.50 14.81
N LEU A 24 -6.39 -19.50 14.94
CA LEU A 24 -7.70 -19.61 15.56
C LEU A 24 -8.57 -20.61 14.79
N VAL A 25 -8.67 -20.48 13.47
CA VAL A 25 -9.41 -21.41 12.60
C VAL A 25 -8.86 -22.83 12.73
N LYS A 26 -7.55 -23.00 12.66
CA LYS A 26 -6.89 -24.33 12.82
C LYS A 26 -7.19 -24.94 14.20
N LYS A 27 -7.25 -24.14 15.26
CA LYS A 27 -7.54 -24.62 16.62
C LYS A 27 -9.02 -24.97 16.78
N LEU A 28 -9.93 -24.09 16.40
CA LEU A 28 -11.39 -24.27 16.58
C LEU A 28 -11.93 -25.43 15.74
N PHE A 29 -11.41 -25.59 14.51
CA PHE A 29 -11.90 -26.60 13.57
C PHE A 29 -10.93 -27.77 13.37
N SER A 30 -9.99 -27.98 14.28
CA SER A 30 -8.92 -29.01 14.18
C SER A 30 -9.45 -30.41 13.87
N GLN A 31 -10.64 -30.78 14.40
CA GLN A 31 -11.25 -32.10 14.17
C GLN A 31 -12.15 -32.15 12.92
N ARG A 32 -12.58 -30.99 12.41
CA ARG A 32 -13.52 -30.89 11.27
C ARG A 32 -12.81 -30.66 9.94
N LEU A 33 -11.61 -30.10 9.97
CA LEU A 33 -10.79 -29.80 8.79
C LEU A 33 -9.83 -30.94 8.45
N THR A 34 -9.53 -31.09 7.16
CA THR A 34 -8.54 -32.09 6.70
C THR A 34 -7.11 -31.62 7.00
N ILE A 35 -6.17 -32.58 7.07
CA ILE A 35 -4.75 -32.25 7.24
C ILE A 35 -4.23 -31.44 6.05
N ARG A 36 -4.75 -31.70 4.83
CA ARG A 36 -4.42 -30.93 3.63
C ARG A 36 -4.80 -29.45 3.79
N PHE A 37 -5.96 -29.13 4.37
CA PHE A 37 -6.36 -27.76 4.67
C PHE A 37 -5.35 -27.08 5.59
N HIS A 38 -4.93 -27.75 6.67
CA HIS A 38 -3.96 -27.21 7.63
C HIS A 38 -2.63 -26.82 6.98
N TYR A 39 -2.23 -27.51 5.93
CA TYR A 39 -1.03 -27.19 5.16
C TYR A 39 -1.27 -26.05 4.15
N TYR A 40 -2.28 -26.18 3.28
CA TYR A 40 -2.50 -25.23 2.19
C TYR A 40 -3.04 -23.88 2.62
N ILE A 41 -3.61 -23.72 3.82
CA ILE A 41 -4.09 -22.44 4.34
C ILE A 41 -2.95 -21.38 4.44
N TRP A 42 -1.70 -21.83 4.57
CA TRP A 42 -0.55 -20.94 4.60
C TRP A 42 -0.32 -20.19 3.28
N LEU A 43 -0.91 -20.65 2.15
CA LEU A 43 -0.91 -19.90 0.88
C LEU A 43 -1.65 -18.57 0.97
N ALA A 44 -2.53 -18.37 1.94
CA ALA A 44 -3.16 -17.08 2.17
C ALA A 44 -2.14 -15.95 2.40
N LEU A 45 -0.98 -16.28 2.98
CA LEU A 45 0.07 -15.28 3.25
C LEU A 45 0.73 -14.73 1.97
N PRO A 46 1.32 -15.54 1.07
CA PRO A 46 1.85 -15.02 -0.19
C PRO A 46 0.77 -14.45 -1.10
N VAL A 47 -0.48 -14.94 -1.04
CA VAL A 47 -1.62 -14.36 -1.77
C VAL A 47 -1.90 -12.93 -1.30
N SER A 48 -1.83 -12.65 0.01
CA SER A 48 -1.98 -11.28 0.53
C SER A 48 -0.89 -10.33 0.02
N ALA A 49 0.32 -10.83 -0.19
CA ALA A 49 1.41 -10.02 -0.75
C ALA A 49 1.19 -9.70 -2.24
N ILE A 50 0.60 -10.63 -2.99
CA ILE A 50 0.27 -10.40 -4.41
C ILE A 50 -0.78 -9.28 -4.53
N ALA A 51 -1.78 -9.26 -3.65
CA ALA A 51 -2.82 -8.23 -3.64
C ALA A 51 -2.28 -6.80 -3.50
N LEU A 52 -1.11 -6.61 -2.85
CA LEU A 52 -0.46 -5.30 -2.73
C LEU A 52 0.02 -4.73 -4.08
N PHE A 53 0.26 -5.57 -5.08
CA PHE A 53 0.74 -5.15 -6.41
C PHE A 53 -0.38 -4.90 -7.41
N PHE A 54 -1.64 -5.22 -7.06
CA PHE A 54 -2.77 -4.85 -7.91
C PHE A 54 -3.18 -3.42 -7.55
N PRO A 55 -3.09 -2.46 -8.50
CA PRO A 55 -3.67 -1.14 -8.32
C PRO A 55 -5.17 -1.30 -8.11
N ASP A 56 -5.76 -0.41 -7.29
CA ASP A 56 -7.20 -0.39 -7.04
C ASP A 56 -7.97 -0.60 -8.35
N SER A 57 -8.79 -1.64 -8.38
CA SER A 57 -9.64 -1.99 -9.52
C SER A 57 -10.77 -0.97 -9.80
N GLY A 58 -10.70 0.22 -9.20
CA GLY A 58 -11.53 1.39 -9.52
C GLY A 58 -11.28 1.99 -10.90
N THR A 59 -10.35 1.44 -11.70
CA THR A 59 -9.98 1.98 -13.04
C THR A 59 -10.34 1.05 -14.21
N TYR A 60 -11.34 0.20 -14.09
CA TYR A 60 -11.90 -0.47 -15.27
C TYR A 60 -13.12 0.28 -15.79
N GLY A 61 -12.85 1.32 -16.57
CA GLY A 61 -13.82 2.11 -17.29
C GLY A 61 -13.13 3.13 -18.18
N GLN A 62 -12.10 2.72 -18.92
CA GLN A 62 -11.65 3.51 -20.09
C GLN A 62 -12.65 3.32 -21.22
N ALA A 63 -13.72 4.12 -21.22
CA ALA A 63 -14.45 4.39 -22.44
C ALA A 63 -13.53 5.17 -23.37
N HIS A 64 -13.24 4.58 -24.52
CA HIS A 64 -12.64 5.29 -25.65
C HIS A 64 -13.58 6.45 -26.05
N ILE A 65 -13.26 7.68 -25.61
CA ILE A 65 -13.92 8.88 -26.10
C ILE A 65 -13.14 9.30 -27.35
N ALA A 66 -13.86 9.31 -28.47
CA ALA A 66 -13.37 9.78 -29.75
C ALA A 66 -12.84 11.21 -29.62
N GLN A 67 -11.60 11.42 -30.04
CA GLN A 67 -10.98 12.73 -30.22
C GLN A 67 -11.71 13.48 -31.31
N THR A 68 -12.51 14.48 -30.94
CA THR A 68 -12.86 15.57 -31.86
C THR A 68 -11.83 16.70 -31.64
N ALA A 69 -10.85 16.75 -32.53
CA ALA A 69 -9.93 17.87 -32.61
C ALA A 69 -10.70 19.09 -33.15
N SER A 70 -10.97 20.08 -32.33
CA SER A 70 -11.31 21.41 -32.76
C SER A 70 -10.05 22.28 -32.70
N SER A 71 -9.59 22.72 -33.87
CA SER A 71 -8.52 23.67 -34.08
C SER A 71 -8.95 25.06 -33.56
N ALA A 72 -8.45 25.48 -32.42
CA ALA A 72 -8.59 26.86 -31.96
C ALA A 72 -7.44 27.70 -32.51
N GLY A 73 -7.80 28.71 -33.27
CA GLY A 73 -6.88 29.70 -33.85
C GLY A 73 -6.22 30.55 -32.76
N SER A 74 -4.92 30.77 -32.91
CA SER A 74 -4.15 31.71 -32.10
C SER A 74 -4.58 33.15 -32.33
N ALA A 75 -5.32 33.69 -31.36
CA ALA A 75 -5.55 35.14 -31.25
C ALA A 75 -4.56 35.72 -30.24
N SER A 76 -3.57 36.47 -30.74
CA SER A 76 -2.65 37.27 -29.95
C SER A 76 -3.36 38.54 -29.44
N GLY A 77 -4.01 38.40 -28.28
CA GLY A 77 -4.52 39.55 -27.51
C GLY A 77 -3.68 39.70 -26.24
N SER A 78 -3.20 40.90 -25.94
CA SER A 78 -2.53 41.19 -24.67
C SER A 78 -3.50 40.92 -23.51
N PRO A 79 -3.13 40.18 -22.49
CA PRO A 79 -4.06 39.78 -21.44
C PRO A 79 -4.51 40.98 -20.62
N LEU A 80 -5.81 41.25 -20.60
CA LEU A 80 -6.46 42.31 -19.82
C LEU A 80 -6.24 42.17 -18.30
N TRP A 81 -5.88 40.99 -17.83
CA TRP A 81 -5.68 40.62 -16.42
C TRP A 81 -4.22 40.31 -16.05
N GLY A 82 -3.26 40.55 -16.95
CA GLY A 82 -1.82 40.35 -16.74
C GLY A 82 -1.24 41.08 -15.52
N SER A 83 -1.91 42.19 -15.09
CA SER A 83 -1.55 42.90 -13.85
C SER A 83 -1.97 42.14 -12.57
N ALA A 84 -3.01 41.31 -12.62
CA ALA A 84 -3.45 40.52 -11.47
C ALA A 84 -2.50 39.35 -11.19
N ALA A 85 -1.95 38.69 -12.23
CA ALA A 85 -0.94 37.65 -12.08
C ALA A 85 0.39 38.20 -11.50
N GLY A 86 0.75 39.44 -11.84
CA GLY A 86 1.94 40.10 -11.31
C GLY A 86 1.84 40.53 -9.83
N THR A 87 0.62 40.58 -9.27
CA THR A 87 0.38 40.93 -7.85
C THR A 87 0.34 39.69 -6.94
N LEU A 88 0.18 38.47 -7.49
CA LEU A 88 0.17 37.22 -6.76
C LEU A 88 1.60 36.75 -6.50
N GLN A 89 2.21 37.30 -5.45
CA GLN A 89 3.57 36.91 -5.04
C GLN A 89 3.55 35.59 -4.27
N ASP A 90 4.50 34.71 -4.57
CA ASP A 90 4.73 33.49 -3.79
C ASP A 90 5.62 33.76 -2.58
N PHE A 91 5.13 33.34 -1.43
CA PHE A 91 5.81 33.43 -0.15
C PHE A 91 6.03 31.99 0.38
N ALA A 92 6.86 31.23 -0.32
CA ALA A 92 7.14 29.85 0.06
C ALA A 92 8.23 29.78 1.14
N VAL A 93 7.99 29.01 2.17
CA VAL A 93 8.96 28.69 3.20
C VAL A 93 9.40 27.24 3.01
N ASN A 94 10.72 27.03 2.99
CA ASN A 94 11.30 25.70 2.81
C ASN A 94 10.93 24.80 3.99
N SER A 95 10.23 23.69 3.73
CA SER A 95 10.04 22.62 4.69
C SER A 95 11.36 21.83 4.78
N ARG A 96 12.05 21.91 5.89
CA ARG A 96 13.18 21.02 6.14
C ARG A 96 12.67 19.61 6.36
N SER A 97 13.34 18.63 5.73
CA SER A 97 13.11 17.22 6.03
C SER A 97 13.27 17.01 7.54
N GLY A 98 12.17 16.73 8.23
CA GLY A 98 12.18 16.52 9.68
C GLY A 98 12.90 15.23 10.04
N PHE A 99 13.32 15.08 11.30
CA PHE A 99 13.91 13.85 11.85
C PHE A 99 13.14 12.59 11.44
N GLY A 100 11.81 12.67 11.28
CA GLY A 100 10.96 11.57 10.80
C GLY A 100 11.26 11.11 9.37
N GLU A 101 11.58 12.02 8.44
CA GLU A 101 11.92 11.62 7.06
C GLU A 101 13.27 10.89 6.99
N THR A 102 14.27 11.40 7.67
CA THR A 102 15.58 10.75 7.76
C THR A 102 15.46 9.36 8.38
N LEU A 103 14.66 9.21 9.44
CA LEU A 103 14.37 7.91 10.06
C LEU A 103 13.68 6.96 9.06
N CYS A 104 12.69 7.43 8.30
CA CYS A 104 12.00 6.62 7.29
C CYS A 104 12.95 6.16 6.16
N ILE A 105 13.87 7.01 5.71
CA ILE A 105 14.89 6.65 4.73
C ILE A 105 15.80 5.55 5.28
N VAL A 106 16.28 5.70 6.50
CA VAL A 106 17.14 4.72 7.17
C VAL A 106 16.41 3.39 7.36
N LEU A 107 15.16 3.39 7.84
CA LEU A 107 14.36 2.17 8.00
C LEU A 107 14.10 1.47 6.66
N SER A 108 13.79 2.23 5.61
CA SER A 108 13.62 1.67 4.26
C SER A 108 14.92 1.05 3.71
N ALA A 109 16.06 1.71 3.94
CA ALA A 109 17.37 1.20 3.54
C ALA A 109 17.72 -0.11 4.31
N ILE A 110 17.47 -0.16 5.61
CA ILE A 110 17.66 -1.38 6.43
C ILE A 110 16.76 -2.51 5.91
N TRP A 111 15.49 -2.21 5.62
CA TRP A 111 14.54 -3.20 5.10
C TRP A 111 14.99 -3.76 3.75
N LEU A 112 15.40 -2.90 2.80
CA LEU A 112 15.92 -3.31 1.49
C LEU A 112 17.22 -4.11 1.61
N ALA A 113 18.14 -3.69 2.46
CA ALA A 113 19.39 -4.41 2.70
C ALA A 113 19.11 -5.82 3.25
N GLY A 114 18.17 -5.95 4.19
CA GLY A 114 17.76 -7.25 4.71
C GLY A 114 17.13 -8.16 3.65
N ILE A 115 16.27 -7.63 2.78
CA ILE A 115 15.73 -8.39 1.63
C ILE A 115 16.88 -8.90 0.74
N LEU A 116 17.83 -8.04 0.39
CA LEU A 116 18.97 -8.41 -0.46
C LEU A 116 19.81 -9.52 0.18
N ILE A 117 20.08 -9.42 1.48
CA ILE A 117 20.78 -10.46 2.24
C ILE A 117 20.00 -11.78 2.20
N MET A 118 18.69 -11.75 2.44
CA MET A 118 17.85 -12.95 2.46
C MET A 118 17.73 -13.58 1.07
N LEU A 119 17.57 -12.80 0.01
CA LEU A 119 17.55 -13.29 -1.38
C LEU A 119 18.92 -13.88 -1.78
N THR A 120 20.01 -13.26 -1.36
CA THR A 120 21.37 -13.78 -1.60
C THR A 120 21.57 -15.14 -0.92
N ARG A 121 21.16 -15.27 0.35
CA ARG A 121 21.19 -16.56 1.08
C ARG A 121 20.35 -17.62 0.38
N LEU A 122 19.13 -17.26 -0.06
CA LEU A 122 18.24 -18.15 -0.80
C LEU A 122 18.90 -18.57 -2.14
N GLY A 123 19.50 -17.64 -2.88
CA GLY A 123 20.22 -17.91 -4.12
C GLY A 123 21.42 -18.86 -3.92
N ILE A 124 22.19 -18.66 -2.84
CA ILE A 124 23.29 -19.56 -2.47
C ILE A 124 22.77 -20.97 -2.15
N ALA A 125 21.70 -21.09 -1.36
CA ALA A 125 21.08 -22.38 -1.03
C ALA A 125 20.58 -23.12 -2.28
N LEU A 126 19.91 -22.42 -3.21
CA LEU A 126 19.45 -22.99 -4.48
C LEU A 126 20.62 -23.43 -5.38
N ARG A 127 21.70 -22.64 -5.46
CA ARG A 127 22.93 -23.01 -6.20
C ARG A 127 23.61 -24.22 -5.59
N HIS A 128 23.71 -24.29 -4.27
CA HIS A 128 24.26 -25.44 -3.55
C HIS A 128 23.46 -26.70 -3.85
N THR A 129 22.12 -26.65 -3.72
CA THR A 129 21.22 -27.76 -4.05
C THR A 129 21.36 -28.20 -5.52
N ALA A 130 21.45 -27.24 -6.46
CA ALA A 130 21.70 -27.56 -7.87
C ALA A 130 23.05 -28.23 -8.09
N GLY A 131 24.08 -27.84 -7.33
CA GLY A 131 25.42 -28.49 -7.32
C GLY A 131 25.35 -29.92 -6.85
N LEU A 132 24.63 -30.20 -5.74
CA LEU A 132 24.39 -31.57 -5.24
C LEU A 132 23.71 -32.43 -6.31
N CYS A 133 22.69 -31.92 -6.98
CA CYS A 133 22.00 -32.62 -8.06
C CYS A 133 22.90 -32.96 -9.26
N ARG A 134 23.89 -32.12 -9.57
CA ARG A 134 24.83 -32.35 -10.70
C ARG A 134 25.86 -33.43 -10.36
N ARG A 135 26.29 -33.49 -9.10
CA ARG A 135 27.29 -34.48 -8.63
C ARG A 135 26.69 -35.81 -8.27
N ALA A 136 25.37 -35.88 -8.05
CA ALA A 136 24.66 -37.09 -7.70
C ALA A 136 24.65 -38.10 -8.87
N ALA A 137 24.88 -39.40 -8.55
CA ALA A 137 24.82 -40.46 -9.53
C ALA A 137 23.37 -40.86 -9.83
N SER A 138 23.04 -41.05 -11.11
CA SER A 138 21.70 -41.51 -11.51
C SER A 138 21.46 -42.98 -11.14
N LEU A 139 20.32 -43.26 -10.54
CA LEU A 139 19.94 -44.61 -10.12
C LEU A 139 19.57 -45.57 -11.27
N LYS A 140 19.52 -45.10 -12.51
CA LYS A 140 19.08 -45.90 -13.68
C LYS A 140 19.92 -47.16 -13.95
N ALA A 141 21.05 -47.30 -13.27
CA ALA A 141 22.00 -48.43 -13.48
C ALA A 141 21.70 -49.68 -12.62
N GLU A 142 20.86 -49.58 -11.58
CA GLU A 142 20.55 -50.72 -10.69
C GLU A 142 19.11 -51.18 -10.92
N GLN A 143 18.96 -52.33 -11.59
CA GLN A 143 17.66 -52.88 -12.02
C GLN A 143 16.73 -53.18 -10.81
N GLN A 144 17.29 -53.63 -9.69
CA GLN A 144 16.54 -53.96 -8.48
C GLN A 144 15.95 -52.71 -7.79
N THR A 145 16.74 -51.66 -7.68
CA THR A 145 16.27 -50.37 -7.09
C THR A 145 15.25 -49.65 -7.98
N PHE A 146 15.33 -49.85 -9.31
CA PHE A 146 14.35 -49.31 -10.23
C PHE A 146 12.96 -49.94 -10.04
N ALA A 147 12.88 -51.26 -9.82
CA ALA A 147 11.61 -51.95 -9.53
C ALA A 147 10.95 -51.44 -8.24
N VAL A 148 11.74 -51.07 -7.21
CA VAL A 148 11.21 -50.42 -6.00
C VAL A 148 10.63 -49.02 -6.29
N CYS A 149 11.29 -48.25 -7.17
CA CYS A 149 10.76 -46.96 -7.62
C CYS A 149 9.43 -47.10 -8.34
N GLU A 150 9.29 -48.07 -9.24
CA GLU A 150 8.03 -48.37 -9.93
C GLU A 150 6.93 -48.76 -8.94
N SER A 151 7.21 -49.68 -8.02
CA SER A 151 6.26 -50.08 -6.97
C SER A 151 5.78 -48.89 -6.11
N ALA A 152 6.66 -47.97 -5.75
CA ALA A 152 6.30 -46.77 -5.01
C ALA A 152 5.46 -45.78 -5.88
N ALA A 153 5.77 -45.66 -7.17
CA ALA A 153 5.04 -44.84 -8.11
C ALA A 153 3.62 -45.35 -8.37
N ASP A 154 3.46 -46.67 -8.50
CA ASP A 154 2.17 -47.33 -8.70
C ASP A 154 1.21 -47.09 -7.53
N LEU A 155 1.69 -47.18 -6.29
CA LEU A 155 0.92 -46.88 -5.08
C LEU A 155 0.39 -45.42 -5.06
N LEU A 156 1.14 -44.53 -5.64
CA LEU A 156 0.73 -43.13 -5.75
C LEU A 156 -0.05 -42.80 -7.04
N ASN A 157 -0.37 -43.79 -7.88
CA ASN A 157 -0.98 -43.60 -9.19
C ASN A 157 -0.20 -42.61 -10.06
N LEU A 158 1.12 -42.73 -10.09
CA LEU A 158 1.98 -41.91 -10.96
C LEU A 158 2.18 -42.65 -12.31
N ARG A 159 2.20 -41.91 -13.41
CA ARG A 159 2.44 -42.48 -14.75
C ARG A 159 3.86 -42.99 -14.93
N GLN A 160 4.83 -42.42 -14.22
CA GLN A 160 6.23 -42.77 -14.21
C GLN A 160 6.85 -42.36 -12.85
N PRO A 161 7.85 -43.09 -12.35
CA PRO A 161 8.56 -42.69 -11.16
C PRO A 161 9.32 -41.37 -11.36
N TYR A 162 9.40 -40.55 -10.33
CA TYR A 162 10.25 -39.39 -10.36
C TYR A 162 11.74 -39.75 -10.47
N PRO A 163 12.57 -38.88 -11.08
CA PRO A 163 14.00 -39.12 -11.16
C PRO A 163 14.59 -39.25 -9.77
N VAL A 164 15.37 -40.34 -9.54
CA VAL A 164 16.08 -40.61 -8.30
C VAL A 164 17.58 -40.60 -8.57
N ALA A 165 18.34 -39.97 -7.69
CA ALA A 165 19.80 -39.97 -7.74
C ALA A 165 20.39 -40.20 -6.36
N ILE A 166 21.61 -40.77 -6.32
CA ILE A 166 22.33 -41.12 -5.11
C ILE A 166 23.42 -40.08 -4.87
N SER A 167 23.53 -39.59 -3.66
CA SER A 167 24.56 -38.65 -3.25
C SER A 167 25.24 -39.09 -1.95
N ALA A 168 26.58 -39.08 -1.92
CA ALA A 168 27.35 -39.30 -0.72
C ALA A 168 27.44 -38.06 0.18
N GLU A 169 27.01 -36.89 -0.32
CA GLU A 169 27.09 -35.61 0.39
C GLU A 169 25.90 -35.35 1.31
N ILE A 170 24.82 -36.13 1.21
CA ILE A 170 23.61 -35.97 2.04
C ILE A 170 23.49 -37.15 3.03
N GLN A 171 22.89 -36.87 4.19
CA GLN A 171 22.68 -37.85 5.24
C GLN A 171 21.24 -38.36 5.32
N SER A 172 20.28 -37.55 4.83
CA SER A 172 18.85 -37.89 4.78
C SER A 172 18.30 -37.75 3.36
N PRO A 173 17.26 -38.54 3.00
CA PRO A 173 16.54 -38.38 1.75
C PRO A 173 15.99 -36.95 1.61
N ALA A 174 15.92 -36.44 0.39
CA ALA A 174 15.39 -35.11 0.15
C ALA A 174 14.81 -34.98 -1.25
N THR A 175 13.65 -34.33 -1.34
CA THR A 175 13.08 -33.90 -2.59
C THR A 175 13.62 -32.51 -2.97
N VAL A 176 14.23 -32.43 -4.13
CA VAL A 176 14.93 -31.24 -4.65
C VAL A 176 14.38 -30.82 -6.02
N ARG A 177 14.83 -29.63 -6.49
CA ARG A 177 14.39 -28.98 -7.74
C ARG A 177 12.91 -28.57 -7.73
N VAL A 178 12.66 -27.35 -8.12
CA VAL A 178 11.33 -26.72 -8.03
C VAL A 178 10.43 -27.10 -9.22
N LEU A 179 10.93 -26.93 -10.45
CA LEU A 179 10.13 -27.14 -11.66
C LEU A 179 10.07 -28.58 -12.12
N ARG A 180 11.15 -29.33 -11.94
CA ARG A 180 11.25 -30.76 -12.26
C ARG A 180 11.73 -31.52 -11.02
N PRO A 181 10.84 -31.83 -10.08
CA PRO A 181 11.20 -32.48 -8.82
C PRO A 181 12.03 -33.75 -9.04
N GLN A 182 13.01 -33.94 -8.19
CA GLN A 182 13.92 -35.09 -8.18
C GLN A 182 14.18 -35.48 -6.75
N VAL A 183 14.28 -36.77 -6.49
CA VAL A 183 14.65 -37.31 -5.18
C VAL A 183 16.16 -37.57 -5.12
N LEU A 184 16.80 -37.09 -4.08
CA LEU A 184 18.17 -37.44 -3.70
C LEU A 184 18.14 -38.41 -2.54
N LEU A 185 18.84 -39.54 -2.67
CA LEU A 185 18.99 -40.55 -1.64
C LEU A 185 20.44 -40.58 -1.14
N PRO A 186 20.67 -40.68 0.16
CA PRO A 186 22.00 -41.01 0.67
C PRO A 186 22.37 -42.46 0.32
N VAL A 187 23.66 -42.74 0.21
CA VAL A 187 24.19 -44.08 -0.11
C VAL A 187 23.67 -45.14 0.87
N SER A 188 23.47 -44.76 2.13
CA SER A 188 22.95 -45.66 3.18
C SER A 188 21.52 -46.17 2.94
N CYS A 189 20.73 -45.48 2.11
CA CYS A 189 19.37 -45.90 1.74
C CYS A 189 19.40 -47.08 0.75
N VAL A 190 20.36 -47.09 -0.17
CA VAL A 190 20.46 -48.09 -1.25
C VAL A 190 20.98 -49.40 -0.73
N HIS A 191 21.89 -49.36 0.26
CA HIS A 191 22.42 -50.58 0.92
C HIS A 191 21.56 -51.07 2.09
N GLY A 192 20.39 -50.43 2.33
CA GLY A 192 19.43 -50.85 3.35
C GLY A 192 18.48 -51.95 2.88
N GLN A 193 17.46 -52.24 3.70
CA GLN A 193 16.42 -53.19 3.30
C GLN A 193 15.55 -52.58 2.19
N GLU A 194 15.26 -53.37 1.16
CA GLU A 194 14.40 -52.95 0.02
C GLU A 194 13.04 -52.42 0.46
N LYS A 195 12.49 -53.02 1.50
CA LYS A 195 11.23 -52.60 2.11
C LYS A 195 11.29 -51.19 2.71
N ASP A 196 12.38 -50.86 3.39
CA ASP A 196 12.59 -49.53 3.96
C ASP A 196 12.72 -48.50 2.86
N LEU A 197 13.47 -48.82 1.81
CA LEU A 197 13.63 -47.95 0.62
C LEU A 197 12.30 -47.64 -0.05
N ARG A 198 11.40 -48.63 -0.15
CA ARG A 198 10.04 -48.41 -0.74
C ARG A 198 9.26 -47.38 0.05
N TYR A 199 9.25 -47.42 1.37
CA TYR A 199 8.51 -46.44 2.18
C TYR A 199 9.16 -45.07 2.15
N ILE A 200 10.47 -44.95 2.07
CA ILE A 200 11.20 -43.71 1.91
C ILE A 200 10.85 -43.07 0.54
N LEU A 201 10.92 -43.87 -0.53
CA LEU A 201 10.55 -43.38 -1.87
C LEU A 201 9.10 -42.96 -1.96
N LEU A 202 8.19 -43.70 -1.31
CA LEU A 202 6.77 -43.32 -1.25
C LEU A 202 6.59 -41.97 -0.58
N HIS A 203 7.31 -41.68 0.50
CA HIS A 203 7.30 -40.38 1.17
C HIS A 203 7.86 -39.28 0.28
N GLU A 204 9.04 -39.47 -0.30
CA GLU A 204 9.67 -38.45 -1.16
C GLU A 204 8.89 -38.21 -2.47
N PHE A 205 8.34 -39.26 -3.08
CA PHE A 205 7.48 -39.10 -4.26
C PHE A 205 6.18 -38.38 -3.94
N THR A 206 5.68 -38.46 -2.72
CA THR A 206 4.53 -37.65 -2.27
C THR A 206 4.90 -36.17 -2.25
N HIS A 207 6.07 -35.78 -1.74
CA HIS A 207 6.56 -34.40 -1.83
C HIS A 207 6.71 -33.92 -3.29
N CYS A 208 7.20 -34.78 -4.19
CA CYS A 208 7.29 -34.49 -5.61
C CYS A 208 5.92 -34.26 -6.24
N LYS A 209 4.97 -35.17 -5.98
CA LYS A 209 3.60 -35.15 -6.53
C LYS A 209 2.84 -33.88 -6.18
N TYR A 210 2.98 -33.43 -4.93
CA TYR A 210 2.30 -32.25 -4.42
C TYR A 210 3.09 -30.96 -4.59
N ARG A 211 4.27 -31.02 -5.26
CA ARG A 211 5.14 -29.88 -5.57
C ARG A 211 5.57 -29.09 -4.34
N ASP A 212 5.84 -29.75 -3.25
CA ASP A 212 6.28 -29.13 -2.01
C ASP A 212 7.54 -28.23 -2.17
N PRO A 213 8.53 -28.53 -3.05
CA PRO A 213 9.63 -27.62 -3.32
C PRO A 213 9.18 -26.26 -3.88
N LEU A 214 8.11 -26.21 -4.71
CA LEU A 214 7.55 -24.97 -5.22
C LEU A 214 6.87 -24.18 -4.12
N PHE A 215 6.05 -24.86 -3.31
CA PHE A 215 5.38 -24.23 -2.18
C PHE A 215 6.39 -23.65 -1.18
N ASN A 216 7.44 -24.41 -0.86
CA ASN A 216 8.53 -23.94 0.00
C ASN A 216 9.25 -22.73 -0.58
N LEU A 217 9.53 -22.70 -1.89
CA LEU A 217 10.14 -21.53 -2.54
C LEU A 217 9.25 -20.29 -2.43
N LEU A 218 7.95 -20.41 -2.67
CA LEU A 218 6.99 -19.29 -2.51
C LEU A 218 7.01 -18.73 -1.09
N MET A 219 7.00 -19.62 -0.10
CA MET A 219 7.05 -19.20 1.31
C MET A 219 8.40 -18.61 1.70
N GLN A 220 9.51 -19.09 1.15
CA GLN A 220 10.83 -18.48 1.36
C GLN A 220 10.94 -17.09 0.73
N LEU A 221 10.38 -16.88 -0.47
CA LEU A 221 10.30 -15.55 -1.08
C LEU A 221 9.42 -14.60 -0.25
N PHE A 222 8.28 -15.10 0.25
CA PHE A 222 7.43 -14.34 1.17
C PHE A 222 8.18 -13.96 2.46
N LEU A 223 8.96 -14.87 3.03
CA LEU A 223 9.81 -14.60 4.20
C LEU A 223 10.88 -13.55 3.88
N CYS A 224 11.52 -13.59 2.69
CA CYS A 224 12.50 -12.59 2.31
C CYS A 224 11.92 -11.17 2.31
N LEU A 225 10.69 -11.00 1.83
CA LEU A 225 9.99 -9.70 1.83
C LEU A 225 9.59 -9.24 3.24
N ASN A 226 9.27 -10.19 4.12
CA ASN A 226 8.75 -9.94 5.47
C ASN A 226 9.75 -10.34 6.58
N TRP A 227 11.05 -10.29 6.30
CA TRP A 227 12.10 -10.80 7.18
C TRP A 227 12.13 -10.16 8.57
N MET A 228 11.67 -8.91 8.69
CA MET A 228 11.58 -8.20 9.98
C MET A 228 10.42 -8.69 10.87
N ASN A 229 9.43 -9.38 10.32
CA ASN A 229 8.24 -9.80 11.08
C ASN A 229 8.48 -11.16 11.75
N PRO A 230 8.60 -11.22 13.10
CA PRO A 230 8.88 -12.46 13.80
C PRO A 230 7.76 -13.50 13.71
N ALA A 231 6.51 -13.07 13.49
CA ALA A 231 5.39 -13.98 13.31
C ALA A 231 5.54 -14.83 12.04
N VAL A 232 6.13 -14.27 10.97
CA VAL A 232 6.38 -15.00 9.72
C VAL A 232 7.43 -16.10 9.93
N TRP A 233 8.47 -15.85 10.71
CA TRP A 233 9.46 -16.89 11.08
C TRP A 233 8.83 -18.04 11.87
N TYR A 234 7.90 -17.72 12.77
CA TYR A 234 7.17 -18.75 13.50
C TYR A 234 6.27 -19.57 12.57
N VAL A 235 5.59 -18.93 11.62
CA VAL A 235 4.77 -19.58 10.59
C VAL A 235 5.59 -20.57 9.77
N MET A 236 6.81 -20.23 9.35
CA MET A 236 7.67 -21.12 8.57
C MET A 236 7.88 -22.46 9.28
N ARG A 237 8.14 -22.44 10.59
CA ARG A 237 8.30 -23.67 11.40
C ARG A 237 7.00 -24.48 11.51
N GLN A 238 5.85 -23.79 11.64
CA GLN A 238 4.56 -24.48 11.71
C GLN A 238 4.17 -25.09 10.35
N MET A 239 4.47 -24.39 9.27
CA MET A 239 4.25 -24.88 7.91
C MET A 239 5.06 -26.13 7.62
N GLU A 240 6.34 -26.22 8.04
CA GLU A 240 7.14 -27.44 7.94
C GLU A 240 6.47 -28.62 8.65
N ALA A 241 5.99 -28.41 9.87
CA ALA A 241 5.31 -29.46 10.64
C ALA A 241 3.99 -29.90 9.97
N ASP A 242 3.24 -28.97 9.36
CA ASP A 242 2.01 -29.27 8.64
C ASP A 242 2.27 -29.98 7.30
N ARG A 243 3.36 -29.61 6.60
CA ARG A 243 3.83 -30.27 5.37
C ARG A 243 4.14 -31.73 5.62
N GLU A 244 4.97 -32.01 6.62
CA GLU A 244 5.34 -33.41 6.99
C GLU A 244 4.08 -34.20 7.39
N ALA A 245 3.19 -33.60 8.19
CA ALA A 245 1.94 -34.25 8.58
C ALA A 245 1.01 -34.52 7.39
N CYS A 246 0.96 -33.60 6.42
CA CYS A 246 0.20 -33.78 5.18
C CYS A 246 0.80 -34.90 4.32
N CYS A 247 2.13 -34.92 4.17
CA CYS A 247 2.83 -35.97 3.44
C CYS A 247 2.59 -37.35 4.06
N ASP A 248 2.79 -37.50 5.39
CA ASP A 248 2.49 -38.73 6.10
C ASP A 248 1.05 -39.21 5.89
N HIS A 249 0.07 -38.31 5.99
CA HIS A 249 -1.35 -38.63 5.79
C HIS A 249 -1.60 -39.18 4.38
N LEU A 250 -1.00 -38.56 3.35
CA LEU A 250 -1.15 -39.00 1.95
C LEU A 250 -0.49 -40.37 1.69
N VAL A 251 0.65 -40.63 2.32
CA VAL A 251 1.29 -41.93 2.29
C VAL A 251 0.39 -42.98 2.95
N LEU A 252 -0.22 -42.68 4.10
CA LEU A 252 -1.13 -43.56 4.82
C LEU A 252 -2.44 -43.81 4.06
N GLU A 253 -2.90 -42.87 3.22
CA GLU A 253 -4.01 -43.12 2.30
C GLU A 253 -3.68 -44.20 1.26
N ALA A 254 -2.43 -44.22 0.77
CA ALA A 254 -1.98 -45.22 -0.23
C ALA A 254 -1.66 -46.59 0.37
N LEU A 255 -1.38 -46.67 1.68
CA LEU A 255 -1.01 -47.91 2.38
C LEU A 255 -2.21 -48.58 3.06
N CYS A 256 -2.16 -49.90 3.20
CA CYS A 256 -3.21 -50.70 3.84
C CYS A 256 -2.71 -51.46 5.05
N GLY A 257 -3.57 -51.64 6.05
CA GLY A 257 -3.39 -52.56 7.17
C GLY A 257 -2.01 -52.45 7.86
N ARG A 258 -1.24 -53.53 7.82
CA ARG A 258 0.07 -53.67 8.45
C ARG A 258 1.14 -52.73 7.89
N GLU A 259 1.05 -52.39 6.61
CA GLU A 259 2.03 -51.48 5.95
C GLU A 259 2.10 -50.12 6.61
N ARG A 260 1.01 -49.62 7.17
CA ARG A 260 0.96 -48.32 7.91
C ARG A 260 1.84 -48.37 9.18
N ILE A 261 1.83 -49.49 9.88
CA ILE A 261 2.65 -49.68 11.09
C ILE A 261 4.13 -49.76 10.69
N GLU A 262 4.41 -50.50 9.63
CA GLU A 262 5.78 -50.66 9.11
C GLU A 262 6.36 -49.32 8.63
N TYR A 263 5.57 -48.50 7.95
CA TYR A 263 5.95 -47.11 7.61
C TYR A 263 6.36 -46.30 8.84
N GLY A 264 5.57 -46.37 9.92
CA GLY A 264 5.90 -45.73 11.20
C GLY A 264 7.23 -46.21 11.79
N HIS A 265 7.54 -47.52 11.72
CA HIS A 265 8.81 -48.07 12.18
C HIS A 265 10.00 -47.60 11.33
N VAL A 266 9.82 -47.49 10.00
CA VAL A 266 10.87 -46.98 9.11
C VAL A 266 11.19 -45.53 9.44
N LEU A 267 10.18 -44.68 9.63
CA LEU A 267 10.40 -43.27 10.05
C LEU A 267 11.17 -43.17 11.38
N LEU A 268 10.84 -44.01 12.36
CA LEU A 268 11.55 -44.05 13.65
C LEU A 268 13.02 -44.47 13.48
N SER A 269 13.27 -45.50 12.66
CA SER A 269 14.63 -46.00 12.43
C SER A 269 15.52 -44.96 11.74
N TRP A 270 14.96 -44.20 10.80
CA TRP A 270 15.70 -43.18 10.07
C TRP A 270 15.96 -41.91 10.92
N ALA A 271 14.98 -41.46 11.69
CA ALA A 271 15.16 -40.31 12.58
C ALA A 271 16.21 -40.58 13.70
N GLY A 272 16.42 -41.83 14.08
CA GLY A 272 17.48 -42.22 15.02
C GLY A 272 18.90 -42.14 14.44
N ARG A 273 19.04 -42.13 13.11
CA ARG A 273 20.35 -42.06 12.41
C ARG A 273 20.82 -40.63 12.17
N ASP A 274 19.90 -39.66 12.20
CA ASP A 274 20.18 -38.24 11.92
C ASP A 274 20.83 -37.58 13.15
N LYS A 275 22.17 -37.68 13.28
CA LYS A 275 22.95 -36.99 14.33
C LYS A 275 22.81 -35.46 14.28
N ALA A 276 22.46 -34.90 13.12
CA ALA A 276 22.24 -33.46 12.94
C ALA A 276 20.98 -32.96 13.67
N VAL A 277 19.95 -33.78 13.81
CA VAL A 277 18.73 -33.46 14.59
C VAL A 277 19.03 -33.36 16.10
N ALA A 278 20.08 -34.03 16.58
CA ALA A 278 20.49 -33.95 17.98
C ALA A 278 21.34 -32.69 18.30
N ALA A 279 21.96 -32.05 17.31
CA ALA A 279 22.90 -30.94 17.50
C ALA A 279 22.27 -29.54 17.38
N VAL A 280 21.13 -29.40 16.72
CA VAL A 280 20.45 -28.13 16.53
C VAL A 280 19.22 -28.02 17.43
N GLY A 281 19.42 -27.69 18.68
CA GLY A 281 18.37 -27.31 19.64
C GLY A 281 17.62 -28.48 20.27
N MET A 282 17.89 -28.72 21.54
CA MET A 282 17.41 -29.85 22.39
C MET A 282 15.88 -30.00 22.58
N GLY A 283 15.02 -29.46 21.69
CA GLY A 283 13.57 -29.56 21.89
C GLY A 283 12.71 -29.81 20.66
N SER A 284 13.04 -29.21 19.50
CA SER A 284 12.08 -29.15 18.37
C SER A 284 12.00 -30.43 17.53
N GLY A 285 13.11 -31.09 17.23
CA GLY A 285 13.14 -32.29 16.37
C GLY A 285 12.47 -33.51 17.00
N ARG A 286 12.72 -33.78 18.28
CA ARG A 286 12.10 -34.90 19.01
C ARG A 286 10.59 -34.71 19.16
N THR A 287 10.12 -33.49 19.44
CA THR A 287 8.70 -33.21 19.57
C THR A 287 7.96 -33.30 18.23
N MET A 288 8.62 -32.93 17.12
CA MET A 288 8.05 -33.06 15.78
C MET A 288 7.89 -34.52 15.37
N LEU A 289 8.93 -35.34 15.53
CA LEU A 289 8.87 -36.77 15.26
C LEU A 289 7.81 -37.47 16.13
N HIS A 290 7.76 -37.18 17.43
CA HIS A 290 6.75 -37.74 18.33
C HIS A 290 5.33 -37.44 17.85
N ARG A 291 5.06 -36.21 17.41
CA ARG A 291 3.76 -35.82 16.83
C ARG A 291 3.45 -36.57 15.54
N ARG A 292 4.44 -36.81 14.65
CA ARG A 292 4.26 -37.59 13.42
C ARG A 292 3.83 -39.01 13.76
N ILE A 293 4.55 -39.68 14.66
CA ILE A 293 4.24 -41.06 15.06
C ILE A 293 2.86 -41.18 15.71
N LEU A 294 2.47 -40.25 16.61
CA LEU A 294 1.13 -40.24 17.19
C LEU A 294 0.04 -40.10 16.13
N ARG A 295 0.27 -39.25 15.12
CA ARG A 295 -0.68 -39.08 13.99
C ARG A 295 -0.78 -40.33 13.13
N ILE A 296 0.34 -41.02 12.86
CA ILE A 296 0.38 -42.28 12.13
C ILE A 296 -0.42 -43.36 12.89
N ALA A 297 -0.20 -43.47 14.20
CA ALA A 297 -0.90 -44.44 15.04
C ALA A 297 -2.42 -44.16 15.16
N SER A 298 -2.83 -42.90 15.10
CA SER A 298 -4.22 -42.47 15.17
C SER A 298 -4.87 -42.17 13.82
N TYR A 299 -4.27 -42.64 12.73
CA TYR A 299 -4.74 -42.39 11.37
C TYR A 299 -6.20 -42.79 11.17
N LYS A 300 -6.97 -41.89 10.59
CA LYS A 300 -8.33 -42.11 10.09
C LYS A 300 -8.47 -41.54 8.69
N PRO A 301 -9.09 -42.26 7.75
CA PRO A 301 -9.32 -41.71 6.42
C PRO A 301 -10.29 -40.55 6.45
N ASP A 302 -10.04 -39.56 5.61
CA ASP A 302 -10.92 -38.39 5.48
C ASP A 302 -12.17 -38.76 4.68
N SER A 303 -13.37 -38.40 5.18
CA SER A 303 -14.61 -38.55 4.41
C SER A 303 -14.65 -37.56 3.23
N SER A 304 -15.31 -37.95 2.15
CA SER A 304 -15.48 -37.11 0.96
C SER A 304 -16.14 -35.76 1.29
N LEU A 305 -17.11 -35.73 2.22
CA LEU A 305 -17.75 -34.51 2.66
C LEU A 305 -16.78 -33.57 3.38
N ARG A 306 -15.92 -34.12 4.24
CA ARG A 306 -14.88 -33.37 4.96
C ARG A 306 -13.84 -32.80 3.99
N GLN A 307 -13.44 -33.55 2.96
CA GLN A 307 -12.53 -33.05 1.93
C GLN A 307 -13.12 -31.90 1.12
N LYS A 308 -14.38 -32.03 0.65
CA LYS A 308 -15.08 -30.97 -0.10
C LYS A 308 -15.31 -29.72 0.75
N GLY A 309 -15.77 -29.88 1.99
CA GLY A 309 -15.96 -28.76 2.92
C GLY A 309 -14.66 -28.00 3.24
N SER A 310 -13.55 -28.75 3.44
CA SER A 310 -12.24 -28.14 3.67
C SER A 310 -11.71 -27.40 2.42
N ALA A 311 -11.94 -27.94 1.22
CA ALA A 311 -11.54 -27.28 -0.03
C ALA A 311 -12.34 -25.98 -0.27
N LEU A 312 -13.65 -26.01 -0.02
CA LEU A 312 -14.50 -24.81 -0.14
C LEU A 312 -14.07 -23.72 0.86
N LEU A 313 -13.82 -24.11 2.11
CA LEU A 313 -13.35 -23.15 3.13
C LEU A 313 -11.97 -22.58 2.79
N LEU A 314 -11.07 -23.37 2.21
CA LEU A 314 -9.78 -22.88 1.74
C LEU A 314 -9.94 -21.85 0.63
N LEU A 315 -10.80 -22.13 -0.35
CA LEU A 315 -11.09 -21.19 -1.43
C LEU A 315 -11.70 -19.89 -0.88
N ALA A 316 -12.67 -20.00 0.02
CA ALA A 316 -13.29 -18.83 0.67
C ALA A 316 -12.27 -18.00 1.47
N ALA A 317 -11.35 -18.64 2.19
CA ALA A 317 -10.28 -17.96 2.91
C ALA A 317 -9.32 -17.22 1.96
N MET A 318 -8.97 -17.82 0.82
CA MET A 318 -8.13 -17.17 -0.21
C MET A 318 -8.83 -15.94 -0.82
N LEU A 319 -10.11 -16.07 -1.19
CA LEU A 319 -10.91 -14.97 -1.74
C LEU A 319 -11.07 -13.84 -0.71
N LEU A 320 -11.36 -14.19 0.55
CA LEU A 320 -11.46 -13.21 1.62
C LEU A 320 -10.13 -12.46 1.84
N THR A 321 -9.00 -13.16 1.77
CA THR A 321 -7.67 -12.54 1.87
C THR A 321 -7.43 -11.55 0.72
N LEU A 322 -7.83 -11.88 -0.50
CA LEU A 322 -7.72 -10.98 -1.65
C LEU A 322 -8.60 -9.73 -1.50
N VAL A 323 -9.81 -9.88 -0.95
CA VAL A 323 -10.73 -8.75 -0.73
C VAL A 323 -10.27 -7.84 0.40
N LEU A 324 -9.75 -8.41 1.51
CA LEU A 324 -9.31 -7.63 2.67
C LEU A 324 -7.95 -6.94 2.47
N ALA A 325 -7.05 -7.51 1.67
CA ALA A 325 -5.72 -6.95 1.45
C ALA A 325 -5.73 -5.55 0.78
N PRO A 326 -6.58 -5.26 -0.22
CA PRO A 326 -6.71 -3.91 -0.79
C PRO A 326 -7.32 -2.88 0.17
N SER A 327 -8.14 -3.30 1.16
CA SER A 327 -8.76 -2.38 2.12
C SER A 327 -7.75 -1.70 3.05
N VAL A 328 -6.56 -2.26 3.19
CA VAL A 328 -5.44 -1.60 3.89
C VAL A 328 -4.98 -0.34 3.14
N HIS A 329 -5.09 -0.30 1.82
CA HIS A 329 -4.81 0.89 0.99
C HIS A 329 -5.94 1.94 1.09
N GLY A 330 -7.19 1.50 1.20
CA GLY A 330 -8.36 2.38 1.38
C GLY A 330 -8.35 3.18 2.69
N LEU A 331 -7.67 2.68 3.74
CA LEU A 331 -7.50 3.39 5.01
C LEU A 331 -6.52 4.56 4.94
N SER A 332 -5.76 4.70 3.86
CA SER A 332 -4.73 5.74 3.74
C SER A 332 -5.23 7.12 3.34
N GLY A 333 -6.49 7.25 2.96
CA GLY A 333 -7.08 8.54 2.58
C GLY A 333 -6.34 9.31 1.46
N SER A 334 -5.52 8.61 0.67
CA SER A 334 -4.67 9.22 -0.36
C SER A 334 -5.43 9.74 -1.58
N ARG A 335 -6.68 9.30 -1.76
CA ARG A 335 -7.56 9.75 -2.85
C ARG A 335 -8.97 10.01 -2.35
N PHE A 336 -9.56 11.06 -2.90
CA PHE A 336 -10.99 11.34 -2.75
C PHE A 336 -11.79 10.50 -3.73
N GLN A 337 -12.89 9.91 -3.25
CA GLN A 337 -13.84 9.21 -4.11
C GLN A 337 -15.10 10.09 -4.25
N PRO A 338 -15.31 10.72 -5.41
CA PRO A 338 -16.51 11.52 -5.63
C PRO A 338 -17.75 10.61 -5.65
N SER A 339 -18.89 11.12 -5.19
CA SER A 339 -20.17 10.44 -5.32
C SER A 339 -20.54 10.28 -6.81
N GLU A 340 -21.25 9.20 -7.13
CA GLU A 340 -21.69 8.93 -8.52
C GLU A 340 -22.70 9.99 -9.03
N ASP A 341 -23.29 10.77 -8.14
CA ASP A 341 -24.30 11.78 -8.46
C ASP A 341 -23.71 13.11 -8.97
N LEU A 342 -22.37 13.29 -8.91
CA LEU A 342 -21.76 14.53 -9.40
C LEU A 342 -21.79 14.62 -10.92
N ASN A 343 -22.31 15.74 -11.43
CA ASN A 343 -22.34 16.04 -12.86
C ASN A 343 -20.94 16.50 -13.33
N ILE A 344 -20.14 15.56 -13.86
CA ILE A 344 -18.72 15.76 -14.20
C ILE A 344 -18.49 15.54 -15.71
N SER A 345 -17.79 16.47 -16.34
CA SER A 345 -17.16 16.27 -17.65
C SER A 345 -15.63 16.32 -17.56
N TYR A 346 -14.97 15.63 -18.46
CA TYR A 346 -13.51 15.63 -18.55
C TYR A 346 -13.07 16.31 -19.83
N GLU A 347 -12.10 17.21 -19.72
CA GLU A 347 -11.60 17.99 -20.83
C GLU A 347 -10.07 17.94 -20.90
N ASN A 348 -9.49 17.97 -22.09
CA ASN A 348 -8.04 18.04 -22.27
C ASN A 348 -7.56 19.49 -22.27
N LEU A 349 -6.84 19.89 -21.23
CA LEU A 349 -6.23 21.20 -21.05
C LEU A 349 -4.68 21.13 -21.02
N GLU A 350 -4.09 20.03 -21.50
CA GLU A 350 -2.65 19.77 -21.44
C GLU A 350 -1.81 20.92 -22.03
N SER A 351 -2.32 21.58 -23.08
CA SER A 351 -1.66 22.71 -23.72
C SER A 351 -1.42 23.92 -22.83
N TYR A 352 -2.18 24.07 -21.74
CA TYR A 352 -1.99 25.16 -20.77
C TYR A 352 -0.89 24.85 -19.73
N PHE A 353 -0.58 23.57 -19.53
CA PHE A 353 0.31 23.11 -18.45
C PHE A 353 1.79 23.10 -18.85
N ASP A 354 2.13 23.29 -20.12
CA ASP A 354 3.52 23.33 -20.64
C ASP A 354 4.37 22.14 -20.19
N GLY A 355 3.78 20.92 -20.18
CA GLY A 355 4.45 19.68 -19.78
C GLY A 355 4.56 19.46 -18.25
N GLN A 356 4.01 20.32 -17.43
CA GLN A 356 3.93 20.12 -15.97
C GLN A 356 2.78 19.18 -15.61
N GLU A 357 3.01 18.31 -14.63
CA GLU A 357 1.94 17.48 -14.06
C GLU A 357 1.01 18.32 -13.19
N GLY A 358 -0.29 18.10 -13.34
CA GLY A 358 -1.26 18.83 -12.55
C GLY A 358 -2.70 18.49 -12.89
N SER A 359 -3.63 19.22 -12.27
CA SER A 359 -5.05 19.16 -12.61
C SER A 359 -5.72 20.52 -12.44
N PHE A 360 -6.82 20.70 -13.17
CA PHE A 360 -7.72 21.84 -13.04
C PHE A 360 -9.14 21.33 -12.86
N VAL A 361 -9.84 21.88 -11.87
CA VAL A 361 -11.25 21.62 -11.59
C VAL A 361 -11.98 22.97 -11.64
N LEU A 362 -13.05 23.03 -12.40
CA LEU A 362 -13.92 24.19 -12.50
C LEU A 362 -15.37 23.76 -12.23
N TYR A 363 -16.02 24.39 -11.29
CA TYR A 363 -17.44 24.23 -11.00
C TYR A 363 -18.21 25.46 -11.46
N SER A 364 -19.28 25.28 -12.22
CA SER A 364 -20.23 26.30 -12.62
C SER A 364 -21.52 26.13 -11.81
N GLN A 365 -21.83 27.08 -10.93
CA GLN A 365 -23.00 27.02 -10.07
C GLN A 365 -24.32 27.00 -10.88
N ASN A 366 -24.42 27.84 -11.93
CA ASN A 366 -25.63 27.94 -12.75
C ASN A 366 -25.95 26.64 -13.52
N GLN A 367 -24.95 25.84 -13.81
CA GLN A 367 -25.09 24.56 -14.55
C GLN A 367 -25.08 23.36 -13.63
N ASP A 368 -24.72 23.54 -12.36
CA ASP A 368 -24.42 22.47 -11.40
C ASP A 368 -23.50 21.40 -12.02
N HIS A 369 -22.36 21.88 -12.57
CA HIS A 369 -21.49 21.06 -13.40
C HIS A 369 -20.01 21.28 -13.09
N TYR A 370 -19.27 20.17 -13.02
CA TYR A 370 -17.81 20.13 -12.86
C TYR A 370 -17.13 19.83 -14.18
N THR A 371 -16.19 20.67 -14.60
CA THR A 371 -15.26 20.40 -15.70
C THR A 371 -13.89 20.08 -15.11
N ILE A 372 -13.34 18.91 -15.44
CA ILE A 372 -12.11 18.40 -14.84
C ILE A 372 -11.06 18.07 -15.91
N TYR A 373 -9.87 18.63 -15.75
CA TYR A 373 -8.66 18.16 -16.42
C TYR A 373 -7.87 17.24 -15.52
N ASN A 374 -7.42 16.10 -16.04
CA ASN A 374 -6.65 15.05 -15.37
C ASN A 374 -7.39 14.44 -14.16
N LYS A 375 -8.30 13.51 -14.46
CA LYS A 375 -9.10 12.78 -13.46
C LYS A 375 -8.28 12.21 -12.32
N SER A 376 -7.11 11.61 -12.62
CA SER A 376 -6.27 10.96 -11.62
C SER A 376 -5.70 11.98 -10.62
N ALA A 377 -5.20 13.12 -11.11
CA ALA A 377 -4.61 14.15 -10.27
C ALA A 377 -5.69 14.97 -9.53
N SER A 378 -6.91 15.15 -10.11
CA SER A 378 -7.99 15.90 -9.47
C SER A 378 -8.52 15.27 -8.18
N THR A 379 -8.38 13.97 -8.01
CA THR A 379 -8.79 13.22 -6.81
C THR A 379 -7.64 12.84 -5.88
N ALA A 380 -6.39 13.06 -6.32
CA ALA A 380 -5.22 12.79 -5.49
C ALA A 380 -5.07 13.83 -4.38
N ARG A 381 -5.01 13.40 -3.14
CA ARG A 381 -4.82 14.27 -1.98
C ARG A 381 -3.35 14.62 -1.80
N VAL A 382 -3.02 15.90 -1.85
CA VAL A 382 -1.68 16.47 -1.67
C VAL A 382 -1.71 17.58 -0.61
N SER A 383 -0.55 18.04 -0.14
CA SER A 383 -0.50 19.10 0.88
C SER A 383 -1.15 20.39 0.39
N PRO A 384 -2.04 21.02 1.18
CA PRO A 384 -2.72 22.25 0.79
C PRO A 384 -1.78 23.45 0.73
N ASN A 385 -0.65 23.40 1.40
CA ASN A 385 0.23 24.54 1.55
C ASN A 385 -0.54 25.78 2.04
N SER A 386 -0.30 26.96 1.50
CA SER A 386 -0.96 28.19 1.95
C SER A 386 -2.46 28.30 1.65
N THR A 387 -3.06 27.35 0.92
CA THR A 387 -4.53 27.38 0.70
C THR A 387 -5.31 27.03 1.98
N TYR A 388 -4.71 26.28 2.93
CA TYR A 388 -5.31 25.96 4.22
C TYR A 388 -5.71 27.20 5.03
N LYS A 389 -5.02 28.34 4.79
CA LYS A 389 -5.21 29.60 5.53
C LYS A 389 -6.63 30.15 5.46
N ILE A 390 -7.38 29.81 4.42
CA ILE A 390 -8.80 30.16 4.30
C ILE A 390 -9.57 29.56 5.48
N TYR A 391 -9.36 28.29 5.73
CA TYR A 391 -10.11 27.52 6.74
C TYR A 391 -9.56 27.73 8.15
N SER A 392 -8.24 27.96 8.30
CA SER A 392 -7.63 28.40 9.57
C SER A 392 -8.20 29.76 10.00
N ALA A 393 -8.38 30.70 9.07
CA ALA A 393 -9.00 31.98 9.35
C ALA A 393 -10.47 31.83 9.80
N LEU A 394 -11.25 31.00 9.12
CA LEU A 394 -12.65 30.73 9.50
C LEU A 394 -12.73 30.13 10.91
N ALA A 395 -11.90 29.12 11.19
CA ALA A 395 -11.82 28.49 12.51
C ALA A 395 -11.48 29.52 13.61
N ALA A 396 -10.51 30.39 13.35
CA ALA A 396 -10.09 31.40 14.32
C ALA A 396 -11.17 32.47 14.59
N LEU A 397 -11.96 32.82 13.57
CA LEU A 397 -13.11 33.74 13.72
C LEU A 397 -14.27 33.06 14.47
N GLU A 398 -14.56 31.81 14.18
CA GLU A 398 -15.63 31.06 14.84
C GLU A 398 -15.35 30.78 16.31
N THR A 399 -14.08 30.49 16.65
CA THR A 399 -13.62 30.26 18.02
C THR A 399 -13.37 31.56 18.81
N GLY A 400 -13.42 32.73 18.12
CA GLY A 400 -13.21 34.03 18.77
C GLY A 400 -11.75 34.36 19.08
N VAL A 401 -10.78 33.64 18.49
CA VAL A 401 -9.34 33.94 18.60
C VAL A 401 -9.01 35.27 17.92
N ILE A 402 -9.74 35.60 16.86
CA ILE A 402 -9.80 36.93 16.25
C ILE A 402 -11.25 37.31 15.99
N GLU A 403 -11.53 38.62 15.88
CA GLU A 403 -12.81 39.15 15.51
C GLU A 403 -12.73 39.82 14.11
N SER A 404 -13.83 39.80 13.36
CA SER A 404 -13.90 40.46 12.05
C SER A 404 -13.54 41.96 12.10
N ALA A 405 -13.95 42.63 13.17
CA ALA A 405 -13.64 44.04 13.41
C ALA A 405 -12.20 44.28 13.91
N ASN A 406 -11.59 43.28 14.57
CA ASN A 406 -10.24 43.37 15.15
C ASN A 406 -9.43 42.08 14.95
N SER A 407 -8.92 41.89 13.75
CA SER A 407 -8.05 40.78 13.39
C SER A 407 -6.54 41.11 13.49
N SER A 408 -6.20 42.22 14.13
CA SER A 408 -4.83 42.74 14.14
C SER A 408 -3.93 41.99 15.12
N ARG A 409 -2.73 41.60 14.65
CA ARG A 409 -1.67 40.99 15.46
C ARG A 409 -0.35 41.70 15.30
N GLN A 410 0.32 41.92 16.43
CA GLN A 410 1.65 42.53 16.45
C GLN A 410 2.69 41.53 15.95
N TRP A 411 3.66 42.04 15.20
CA TRP A 411 4.85 41.31 14.84
C TRP A 411 5.75 41.13 16.06
N ASP A 412 6.32 39.95 16.23
CA ASP A 412 7.14 39.55 17.38
C ASP A 412 8.63 40.01 17.30
N GLY A 413 8.99 40.70 16.18
CA GLY A 413 10.37 41.13 15.93
C GLY A 413 11.22 40.10 15.19
N THR A 414 10.74 38.87 14.96
CA THR A 414 11.45 37.84 14.19
C THR A 414 11.65 38.29 12.75
N LYS A 415 12.90 38.35 12.30
CA LYS A 415 13.24 38.81 10.95
C LYS A 415 13.03 37.69 9.92
N TYR A 416 11.99 37.85 9.10
CA TYR A 416 11.69 36.97 7.97
C TYR A 416 12.32 37.48 6.67
N ALA A 417 12.53 36.59 5.72
CA ALA A 417 13.10 36.91 4.40
C ALA A 417 12.21 37.84 3.56
N PHE A 418 10.90 37.87 3.85
CA PHE A 418 9.92 38.69 3.15
C PHE A 418 9.64 39.98 3.94
N PRO A 419 10.00 41.18 3.44
CA PRO A 419 9.80 42.46 4.17
C PRO A 419 8.33 42.69 4.58
N GLN A 420 7.37 42.21 3.78
CA GLN A 420 5.94 42.33 4.05
C GLN A 420 5.51 41.58 5.31
N TRP A 421 6.27 40.58 5.74
CA TRP A 421 6.01 39.80 6.97
C TRP A 421 6.51 40.50 8.25
N ASN A 422 7.47 41.41 8.12
CA ASN A 422 8.17 42.05 9.25
C ASN A 422 7.41 43.30 9.73
N ARG A 423 6.11 43.17 9.96
CA ARG A 423 5.24 44.24 10.42
C ARG A 423 3.93 43.70 11.01
N ARG A 424 3.21 44.53 11.73
CA ARG A 424 1.84 44.25 12.18
C ARG A 424 0.97 43.77 11.03
N GLN A 425 0.16 42.75 11.26
CA GLN A 425 -0.74 42.16 10.25
C GLN A 425 -2.19 42.23 10.71
N THR A 426 -3.10 42.36 9.73
CA THR A 426 -4.50 42.06 9.87
C THR A 426 -4.83 40.80 9.07
N LEU A 427 -6.01 40.21 9.24
CA LEU A 427 -6.42 39.02 8.47
C LEU A 427 -6.25 39.25 6.96
N ARG A 428 -6.72 40.42 6.45
CA ARG A 428 -6.60 40.77 5.03
C ARG A 428 -5.13 40.84 4.58
N SER A 429 -4.29 41.60 5.29
CA SER A 429 -2.87 41.71 4.90
C SER A 429 -2.10 40.37 5.05
N ALA A 430 -2.42 39.58 6.04
CA ALA A 430 -1.82 38.27 6.24
C ALA A 430 -2.26 37.26 5.16
N MET A 431 -3.51 37.28 4.72
CA MET A 431 -4.03 36.44 3.64
C MET A 431 -3.37 36.81 2.31
N GLN A 432 -3.35 38.12 1.97
CA GLN A 432 -2.76 38.62 0.73
C GLN A 432 -1.26 38.38 0.62
N ASN A 433 -0.50 38.55 1.73
CA ASN A 433 0.94 38.32 1.75
C ASN A 433 1.31 36.91 2.25
N SER A 434 0.34 36.04 2.41
CA SER A 434 0.53 34.64 2.83
C SER A 434 1.39 34.46 4.09
N VAL A 435 1.22 35.32 5.12
CA VAL A 435 2.06 35.44 6.30
C VAL A 435 1.93 34.24 7.22
N ASN A 436 2.89 33.32 7.20
CA ASN A 436 2.82 32.06 7.95
C ASN A 436 2.71 32.27 9.46
N TRP A 437 3.53 33.16 10.04
CA TRP A 437 3.53 33.38 11.50
C TRP A 437 2.18 33.84 12.05
N TYR A 438 1.41 34.59 11.23
CA TYR A 438 0.07 35.04 11.62
C TYR A 438 -0.88 33.82 11.81
N PHE A 439 -0.96 32.94 10.81
CA PHE A 439 -1.84 31.76 10.86
C PHE A 439 -1.34 30.71 11.83
N GLN A 440 -0.03 30.46 11.91
CA GLN A 440 0.56 29.58 12.93
C GLN A 440 0.21 30.04 14.35
N GLY A 441 0.24 31.36 14.59
CA GLY A 441 -0.18 31.92 15.86
C GLY A 441 -1.69 31.81 16.13
N LEU A 442 -2.54 31.82 15.10
CA LEU A 442 -3.97 31.50 15.22
C LEU A 442 -4.17 30.04 15.60
N ASP A 443 -3.55 29.14 14.84
CA ASP A 443 -3.66 27.69 15.06
C ASP A 443 -3.18 27.30 16.47
N GLN A 444 -2.05 27.85 16.92
CA GLN A 444 -1.53 27.63 18.28
C GLN A 444 -2.46 28.12 19.39
N GLN A 445 -3.15 29.27 19.17
CA GLN A 445 -4.10 29.81 20.16
C GLN A 445 -5.41 29.05 20.20
N MET A 446 -5.88 28.52 19.05
CA MET A 446 -7.04 27.64 19.01
C MET A 446 -6.76 26.30 19.70
N GLY A 447 -5.55 25.79 19.55
CA GLY A 447 -5.16 24.44 19.97
C GLY A 447 -5.59 23.36 18.96
N GLN A 448 -4.97 22.18 19.11
CA GLN A 448 -5.15 21.09 18.14
C GLN A 448 -6.57 20.54 18.14
N ASP A 449 -7.22 20.42 19.31
CA ASP A 449 -8.54 19.83 19.42
C ASP A 449 -9.61 20.70 18.73
N ALA A 450 -9.64 22.01 18.99
CA ALA A 450 -10.59 22.91 18.37
C ALA A 450 -10.41 23.01 16.85
N LEU A 451 -9.15 22.94 16.39
CA LEU A 451 -8.86 22.94 14.96
C LEU A 451 -9.25 21.60 14.30
N GLN A 452 -9.06 20.48 14.98
CA GLN A 452 -9.49 19.15 14.55
C GLN A 452 -11.02 19.08 14.43
N ASP A 453 -11.74 19.56 15.44
CA ASP A 453 -13.20 19.61 15.45
C ASP A 453 -13.74 20.47 14.30
N PHE A 454 -13.09 21.61 14.02
CA PHE A 454 -13.46 22.46 12.90
C PHE A 454 -13.23 21.78 11.55
N TYR A 455 -12.06 21.15 11.33
CA TYR A 455 -11.78 20.44 10.08
C TYR A 455 -12.70 19.23 9.89
N HIS A 456 -13.04 18.55 10.96
CA HIS A 456 -14.05 17.48 10.93
C HIS A 456 -15.45 18.02 10.55
N LYS A 457 -15.85 19.15 11.14
CA LYS A 457 -17.13 19.81 10.83
C LYS A 457 -17.28 20.15 9.35
N ILE A 458 -16.19 20.62 8.72
CA ILE A 458 -16.21 21.05 7.31
C ILE A 458 -15.81 19.92 6.33
N GLY A 459 -15.38 18.74 6.80
CA GLY A 459 -14.92 17.63 5.98
C GLY A 459 -13.62 17.91 5.22
N TYR A 460 -12.62 18.52 5.86
CA TYR A 460 -11.39 18.96 5.18
C TYR A 460 -10.46 17.82 4.83
N GLY A 461 -10.50 17.33 3.61
CA GLY A 461 -9.53 16.39 3.05
C GLY A 461 -9.37 15.11 3.90
N ASN A 462 -8.14 14.85 4.38
CA ASN A 462 -7.85 13.70 5.26
C ASN A 462 -7.88 14.04 6.77
N GLU A 463 -8.19 15.28 7.15
CA GLU A 463 -8.32 15.77 8.53
C GLU A 463 -7.11 15.48 9.44
N ASN A 464 -5.93 15.21 8.87
CA ASN A 464 -4.77 14.73 9.62
C ASN A 464 -3.83 15.88 10.06
N LEU A 465 -3.89 16.25 11.34
CA LEU A 465 -3.07 17.30 11.95
C LEU A 465 -1.78 16.77 12.64
N ASN A 466 -1.44 15.49 12.51
CA ASN A 466 -0.31 14.86 13.23
C ASN A 466 1.07 15.42 12.84
N GLY A 467 1.18 16.20 11.77
CA GLY A 467 2.41 16.89 11.38
C GLY A 467 2.85 18.05 12.28
N GLY A 468 2.11 18.28 13.39
CA GLY A 468 2.35 19.35 14.36
C GLY A 468 1.63 20.65 14.02
N ILE A 469 1.08 21.34 15.05
CA ILE A 469 0.17 22.49 14.92
C ILE A 469 0.71 23.65 14.07
N SER A 470 2.02 23.78 13.96
CA SER A 470 2.66 24.85 13.19
C SER A 470 3.08 24.42 11.77
N SER A 471 2.93 23.12 11.39
CA SER A 471 3.53 22.58 10.16
C SER A 471 2.69 21.53 9.45
N TYR A 472 1.56 21.08 10.00
CA TYR A 472 0.71 20.01 9.45
C TYR A 472 0.27 20.23 8.01
N TRP A 473 0.26 21.47 7.52
CA TRP A 473 -0.18 21.89 6.18
C TRP A 473 0.97 22.09 5.16
N MET A 474 2.25 22.17 5.63
CA MET A 474 3.45 22.45 4.81
C MET A 474 4.11 21.12 4.37
N GLU A 475 3.77 20.60 3.19
CA GLU A 475 4.28 19.31 2.68
C GLU A 475 4.30 18.21 3.77
N SER A 476 3.24 18.17 4.61
CA SER A 476 3.15 17.37 5.82
C SER A 476 1.89 16.48 5.84
N SER A 477 1.26 16.27 7.00
CA SER A 477 0.21 15.27 7.21
C SER A 477 -1.16 15.63 6.63
N LEU A 478 -1.52 16.92 6.61
CA LEU A 478 -2.79 17.37 6.06
C LEU A 478 -2.76 17.31 4.54
N LYS A 479 -3.75 16.65 3.95
CA LYS A 479 -3.85 16.45 2.50
C LYS A 479 -5.27 16.70 2.02
N ILE A 480 -5.39 17.27 0.82
CA ILE A 480 -6.67 17.54 0.17
C ILE A 480 -6.49 17.45 -1.35
N SER A 481 -7.53 17.04 -2.07
CA SER A 481 -7.51 16.96 -3.54
C SER A 481 -8.06 18.25 -4.18
N PRO A 482 -7.74 18.52 -5.45
CA PRO A 482 -8.29 19.65 -6.20
C PRO A 482 -9.82 19.64 -6.25
N LEU A 483 -10.43 18.48 -6.40
CA LEU A 483 -11.91 18.37 -6.42
C LEU A 483 -12.50 18.72 -5.05
N GLU A 484 -11.92 18.20 -3.94
CA GLU A 484 -12.35 18.58 -2.59
C GLU A 484 -12.17 20.07 -2.31
N GLN A 485 -11.07 20.69 -2.78
CA GLN A 485 -10.86 22.14 -2.64
C GLN A 485 -11.96 22.95 -3.34
N THR A 486 -12.38 22.51 -4.54
CA THR A 486 -13.47 23.16 -5.27
C THR A 486 -14.80 23.02 -4.54
N MET A 487 -15.11 21.82 -4.02
CA MET A 487 -16.33 21.56 -3.23
C MET A 487 -16.35 22.40 -1.95
N LEU A 488 -15.27 22.38 -1.17
CA LEU A 488 -15.17 23.15 0.07
C LEU A 488 -15.24 24.66 -0.15
N LEU A 489 -14.69 25.18 -1.26
CA LEU A 489 -14.84 26.61 -1.61
C LEU A 489 -16.27 26.96 -2.00
N THR A 490 -17.00 26.04 -2.62
CA THR A 490 -18.43 26.21 -2.92
C THR A 490 -19.22 26.26 -1.62
N ASP A 491 -19.01 25.29 -0.71
CA ASP A 491 -19.65 25.24 0.60
C ASP A 491 -19.34 26.49 1.45
N PHE A 492 -18.08 26.95 1.40
CA PHE A 492 -17.67 28.22 2.03
C PHE A 492 -18.41 29.41 1.45
N TYR A 493 -18.48 29.50 0.12
CA TYR A 493 -19.14 30.62 -0.54
C TYR A 493 -20.64 30.71 -0.21
N GLU A 494 -21.30 29.56 -0.16
CA GLU A 494 -22.73 29.41 0.15
C GLU A 494 -23.03 29.36 1.65
N ASN A 495 -22.00 29.30 2.50
CA ASN A 495 -22.10 29.14 3.95
C ASN A 495 -22.88 27.89 4.36
N GLN A 496 -22.64 26.75 3.70
CA GLN A 496 -23.32 25.48 3.97
C GLN A 496 -23.08 24.97 5.41
N TRP A 497 -22.01 25.40 6.06
CA TRP A 497 -21.68 25.05 7.43
C TRP A 497 -22.39 25.91 8.49
N HIS A 498 -23.22 26.87 8.09
CA HIS A 498 -23.95 27.80 8.96
C HIS A 498 -23.03 28.53 9.95
N LEU A 499 -21.90 29.01 9.46
CA LEU A 499 -20.98 29.84 10.22
C LEU A 499 -21.53 31.25 10.37
N LYS A 500 -20.96 32.06 11.29
CA LYS A 500 -21.34 33.49 11.43
C LYS A 500 -21.10 34.23 10.11
N GLU A 501 -22.10 34.97 9.64
CA GLU A 501 -22.00 35.76 8.40
C GLU A 501 -20.82 36.74 8.44
N SER A 502 -20.52 37.31 9.62
CA SER A 502 -19.36 38.19 9.81
C SER A 502 -18.02 37.48 9.59
N SER A 503 -17.93 36.18 9.95
CA SER A 503 -16.73 35.36 9.72
C SER A 503 -16.55 35.08 8.23
N VAL A 504 -17.61 34.65 7.56
CA VAL A 504 -17.61 34.33 6.12
C VAL A 504 -17.27 35.59 5.31
N SER A 505 -17.94 36.72 5.61
CA SER A 505 -17.68 38.00 4.94
C SER A 505 -16.24 38.46 5.12
N ALA A 506 -15.69 38.40 6.34
CA ALA A 506 -14.31 38.79 6.62
C ALA A 506 -13.27 37.97 5.82
N VAL A 507 -13.51 36.67 5.64
CA VAL A 507 -12.64 35.84 4.83
C VAL A 507 -12.83 36.07 3.33
N LYS A 508 -14.07 36.27 2.84
CA LYS A 508 -14.33 36.67 1.45
C LYS A 508 -13.62 38.00 1.10
N ASP A 509 -13.67 39.00 1.99
CA ASP A 509 -12.96 40.26 1.81
C ASP A 509 -11.43 40.10 1.81
N ALA A 510 -10.90 39.17 2.62
CA ALA A 510 -9.47 38.90 2.65
C ALA A 510 -8.96 38.16 1.40
N LEU A 511 -9.84 37.42 0.73
CA LEU A 511 -9.53 36.64 -0.49
C LEU A 511 -9.63 37.48 -1.77
N LEU A 512 -10.25 38.69 -1.74
CA LEU A 512 -10.45 39.52 -2.93
C LEU A 512 -9.11 39.92 -3.53
N ILE A 513 -8.88 39.51 -4.79
CA ILE A 513 -7.68 39.80 -5.58
C ILE A 513 -7.93 41.02 -6.45
N SER A 514 -9.02 41.02 -7.20
CA SER A 514 -9.36 42.12 -8.14
C SER A 514 -10.87 42.22 -8.36
N GLN A 515 -11.29 43.42 -8.70
CA GLN A 515 -12.66 43.73 -9.11
C GLN A 515 -12.64 44.70 -10.27
N ASN A 516 -13.19 44.28 -11.41
CA ASN A 516 -13.23 45.10 -12.62
C ASN A 516 -14.49 44.82 -13.44
N LYS A 517 -15.17 45.86 -13.92
CA LYS A 517 -16.35 45.80 -14.83
C LYS A 517 -17.44 44.80 -14.39
N GLY A 518 -17.66 44.65 -13.09
CA GLY A 518 -18.68 43.72 -12.55
C GLY A 518 -18.20 42.28 -12.36
N VAL A 519 -16.94 41.97 -12.68
CA VAL A 519 -16.31 40.69 -12.40
C VAL A 519 -15.42 40.81 -11.16
N ARG A 520 -15.61 39.92 -10.19
CA ARG A 520 -14.79 39.83 -8.97
C ARG A 520 -14.05 38.53 -8.95
N LEU A 521 -12.72 38.59 -8.86
CA LEU A 521 -11.84 37.42 -8.67
C LEU A 521 -11.35 37.37 -7.22
N SER A 522 -11.63 36.28 -6.55
CA SER A 522 -11.14 35.98 -5.20
C SER A 522 -10.38 34.67 -5.20
N GLY A 523 -9.30 34.54 -4.41
CA GLY A 523 -8.56 33.31 -4.37
C GLY A 523 -7.32 33.35 -3.51
N LYS A 524 -6.65 32.18 -3.45
CA LYS A 524 -5.43 31.97 -2.67
C LYS A 524 -4.44 31.07 -3.40
N THR A 525 -3.19 31.52 -3.48
CA THR A 525 -2.06 30.70 -3.93
C THR A 525 -1.48 29.88 -2.78
N GLY A 526 -0.83 28.78 -3.12
CA GLY A 526 -0.02 27.97 -2.20
C GLY A 526 1.17 27.39 -2.92
N THR A 527 2.37 27.48 -2.33
CA THR A 527 3.60 26.88 -2.85
C THR A 527 4.23 25.99 -1.80
N GLY A 528 4.43 24.72 -2.16
CA GLY A 528 5.19 23.74 -1.40
C GLY A 528 6.65 23.75 -1.84
N MET A 529 7.54 24.04 -0.89
CA MET A 529 9.00 23.96 -1.09
C MET A 529 9.59 22.85 -0.26
N LYS A 530 10.45 22.04 -0.89
CA LYS A 530 11.24 21.02 -0.23
C LYS A 530 12.68 21.09 -0.73
N ASP A 531 13.62 21.15 0.21
CA ASP A 531 15.06 21.24 -0.08
C ASP A 531 15.41 22.37 -1.08
N GLY A 532 14.71 23.51 -0.96
CA GLY A 532 14.92 24.69 -1.81
C GLY A 532 14.31 24.60 -3.20
N ARG A 533 13.49 23.57 -3.51
CA ARG A 533 12.80 23.38 -4.78
C ARG A 533 11.29 23.53 -4.62
N GLU A 534 10.64 24.17 -5.57
CA GLU A 534 9.19 24.30 -5.64
C GLU A 534 8.59 23.00 -6.21
N MET A 535 7.95 22.21 -5.35
CA MET A 535 7.46 20.87 -5.65
C MET A 535 5.96 20.81 -5.88
N SER A 536 5.22 21.78 -5.33
CA SER A 536 3.75 21.81 -5.38
C SER A 536 3.25 23.24 -5.50
N GLY A 537 2.39 23.51 -6.48
CA GLY A 537 1.77 24.80 -6.73
C GLY A 537 0.26 24.72 -6.68
N TRP A 538 -0.39 25.63 -5.95
CA TRP A 538 -1.83 25.75 -5.88
C TRP A 538 -2.31 27.12 -6.27
N PHE A 539 -3.44 27.18 -6.98
CA PHE A 539 -4.29 28.38 -7.03
C PHE A 539 -5.75 27.93 -6.97
N ILE A 540 -6.42 28.34 -5.91
CA ILE A 540 -7.84 28.04 -5.69
C ILE A 540 -8.60 29.34 -5.51
N GLY A 541 -9.84 29.39 -5.98
CA GLY A 541 -10.62 30.60 -5.89
C GLY A 541 -12.00 30.53 -6.55
N TYR A 542 -12.62 31.69 -6.66
CA TYR A 542 -13.88 31.81 -7.33
C TYR A 542 -13.99 33.15 -8.08
N VAL A 543 -14.81 33.15 -9.13
CA VAL A 543 -15.15 34.30 -9.94
C VAL A 543 -16.65 34.58 -9.83
N GLU A 544 -16.99 35.78 -9.44
CA GLU A 544 -18.36 36.30 -9.45
C GLU A 544 -18.52 37.20 -10.68
N SER A 545 -19.43 36.86 -11.57
CA SER A 545 -19.71 37.65 -12.80
C SER A 545 -21.20 37.65 -13.10
N SER A 546 -21.60 38.38 -14.14
CA SER A 546 -22.98 38.35 -14.65
C SER A 546 -23.43 37.00 -15.17
N GLN A 547 -22.48 36.08 -15.46
CA GLN A 547 -22.75 34.73 -15.89
C GLN A 547 -22.97 33.76 -14.68
N GLY A 548 -22.77 34.23 -13.45
CA GLY A 548 -22.90 33.45 -12.22
C GLY A 548 -21.59 33.26 -11.46
N LEU A 549 -21.60 32.30 -10.54
CA LEU A 549 -20.46 31.91 -9.75
C LEU A 549 -19.70 30.74 -10.42
N PHE A 550 -18.40 30.91 -10.56
CA PHE A 550 -17.47 29.86 -10.97
C PHE A 550 -16.44 29.63 -9.88
N VAL A 551 -16.33 28.39 -9.39
CA VAL A 551 -15.35 28.01 -8.37
C VAL A 551 -14.30 27.11 -9.01
N PHE A 552 -13.02 27.34 -8.72
CA PHE A 552 -11.94 26.60 -9.35
C PHE A 552 -10.83 26.20 -8.39
N ALA A 553 -10.16 25.11 -8.71
CA ALA A 553 -8.92 24.69 -8.08
C ALA A 553 -7.93 24.16 -9.13
N LEU A 554 -6.74 24.74 -9.16
CA LEU A 554 -5.61 24.26 -9.96
C LEU A 554 -4.50 23.81 -9.03
N ASN A 555 -3.98 22.62 -9.28
CA ASN A 555 -2.81 22.08 -8.60
C ASN A 555 -1.74 21.66 -9.61
N LEU A 556 -0.49 22.00 -9.33
CA LEU A 556 0.71 21.55 -10.03
C LEU A 556 1.54 20.69 -9.09
N GLN A 557 2.16 19.65 -9.64
CA GLN A 557 3.11 18.77 -8.95
C GLN A 557 4.36 18.61 -9.84
N GLY A 558 5.54 18.52 -9.23
CA GLY A 558 6.78 18.31 -9.99
C GLY A 558 8.00 18.26 -9.10
N GLU A 559 9.16 17.97 -9.68
CA GLU A 559 10.44 17.98 -8.97
C GLU A 559 11.04 19.38 -8.82
N SER A 560 10.54 20.35 -9.60
CA SER A 560 10.91 21.77 -9.52
C SER A 560 9.95 22.61 -10.37
N GLY A 561 9.83 23.91 -10.02
CA GLY A 561 9.05 24.90 -10.80
C GLY A 561 7.52 24.78 -10.66
N ALA A 562 7.02 23.90 -9.77
CA ALA A 562 5.61 23.82 -9.44
C ALA A 562 5.28 24.84 -8.34
N SER A 563 4.98 26.08 -8.70
CA SER A 563 4.69 27.19 -7.77
C SER A 563 3.26 27.68 -7.86
N GLY A 564 2.79 28.36 -6.80
CA GLY A 564 1.47 28.97 -6.75
C GLY A 564 1.31 30.11 -7.77
N SER A 565 2.36 30.87 -8.06
CA SER A 565 2.35 31.89 -9.11
C SER A 565 2.19 31.26 -10.50
N ARG A 566 2.85 30.11 -10.75
CA ARG A 566 2.68 29.37 -12.01
C ARG A 566 1.26 28.80 -12.12
N ALA A 567 0.75 28.22 -11.03
CA ALA A 567 -0.62 27.73 -10.96
C ALA A 567 -1.64 28.85 -11.24
N ALA A 568 -1.42 30.04 -10.70
CA ALA A 568 -2.27 31.21 -10.96
C ALA A 568 -2.22 31.64 -12.42
N GLN A 569 -1.05 31.71 -13.05
CA GLN A 569 -0.92 32.07 -14.47
C GLN A 569 -1.71 31.10 -15.37
N ILE A 570 -1.62 29.80 -15.14
CA ILE A 570 -2.33 28.78 -15.92
C ILE A 570 -3.85 28.92 -15.71
N ALA A 571 -4.31 29.01 -14.45
CA ALA A 571 -5.73 29.12 -14.15
C ALA A 571 -6.36 30.40 -14.75
N LEU A 572 -5.67 31.54 -14.65
CA LEU A 572 -6.16 32.78 -15.21
C LEU A 572 -6.28 32.71 -16.74
N ARG A 573 -5.30 32.13 -17.45
CA ARG A 573 -5.40 31.88 -18.90
C ARG A 573 -6.61 31.04 -19.26
N ILE A 574 -6.84 29.93 -18.54
CA ILE A 574 -7.99 29.07 -18.79
C ILE A 574 -9.30 29.82 -18.58
N LEU A 575 -9.41 30.64 -17.51
CA LEU A 575 -10.60 31.42 -17.19
C LEU A 575 -10.84 32.55 -18.19
N GLU A 576 -9.78 33.22 -18.68
CA GLU A 576 -9.85 34.25 -19.74
C GLU A 576 -10.31 33.64 -21.07
N ASP A 577 -9.70 32.54 -21.52
CA ASP A 577 -10.07 31.88 -22.79
C ASP A 577 -11.52 31.34 -22.76
N ARG A 578 -12.07 31.09 -21.57
CA ARG A 578 -13.48 30.70 -21.35
C ARG A 578 -14.42 31.92 -21.19
N GLN A 579 -13.90 33.15 -21.26
CA GLN A 579 -14.66 34.39 -21.07
C GLN A 579 -15.36 34.45 -19.69
N ILE A 580 -14.77 33.84 -18.66
CA ILE A 580 -15.25 33.89 -17.28
C ILE A 580 -14.69 35.12 -16.57
N LEU A 581 -13.48 35.57 -16.97
CA LEU A 581 -12.79 36.77 -16.51
C LEU A 581 -12.90 37.91 -17.54
#